data_96be5746f729fd6139bb59390b5e2411
#
_entry.id   96be5746f729fd6139bb59390b5e2411
#
_cell.length_a   1.000
_cell.length_b   1.000
_cell.length_c   1.000
_cell.angle_alpha   90.00
_cell.angle_beta   90.00
_cell.angle_gamma   90.00
#
_symmetry.space_group_name_H-M   'P 1'
#
loop_
_entity.id
_entity.type
_entity.pdbx_description
1 polymer ?
#
loop_
_entity_poly.entity_id
_entity_poly.type
_entity_poly.pdbx_seq_one_letter_code
_entity_poly.pdbx_strand_id
1 'polypeptide(L)'
;DYSIFLWHSYQEQKERFEKRDKEKEIQQFYEKMKMAEQYKKPQAEKLTIQKHLDGEDIAPYSYLAEDGVITYNGVSFFCDYENNAITLGDMSDEKNVITVQLENGGCLKVNRDNIEDLSKAIAMFSPEDIRRILVALQQDAKVRQMQQEIEQDKIKQLLAER
;
A
#
# COMPACT_ATOMS: atom_id res chain seq x y z
N ASP A 1 28.52 -22.88 17.33
CA ASP A 1 28.92 -23.31 16.00
C ASP A 1 29.13 -22.13 15.06
N TYR A 2 30.24 -22.14 14.35
CA TYR A 2 30.63 -21.07 13.44
C TYR A 2 29.63 -20.90 12.26
N SER A 3 29.10 -22.01 11.75
CA SER A 3 28.12 -21.96 10.66
C SER A 3 26.79 -21.33 11.06
N ILE A 4 26.34 -21.52 12.30
CA ILE A 4 25.16 -20.87 12.85
C ILE A 4 25.38 -19.35 12.95
N PHE A 5 26.55 -18.95 13.43
CA PHE A 5 26.95 -17.55 13.52
C PHE A 5 26.91 -16.86 12.13
N LEU A 6 27.51 -17.50 11.11
CA LEU A 6 27.50 -16.98 9.73
C LEU A 6 26.08 -16.87 9.17
N TRP A 7 25.24 -17.87 9.44
CA TRP A 7 23.86 -17.84 8.99
C TRP A 7 23.07 -16.69 9.61
N HIS A 8 23.22 -16.46 10.93
CA HIS A 8 22.60 -15.33 11.62
C HIS A 8 23.07 -13.99 11.08
N SER A 9 24.37 -13.86 10.88
CA SER A 9 24.95 -12.63 10.32
C SER A 9 24.39 -12.33 8.93
N TYR A 10 24.24 -13.36 8.08
CA TYR A 10 23.65 -13.23 6.75
C TYR A 10 22.19 -12.79 6.85
N GLN A 11 21.39 -13.41 7.72
CA GLN A 11 19.96 -13.07 7.87
C GLN A 11 19.79 -11.64 8.42
N GLU A 12 20.60 -11.22 9.36
CA GLU A 12 20.59 -9.85 9.88
C GLU A 12 20.90 -8.83 8.80
N GLN A 13 21.89 -9.09 7.96
CA GLN A 13 22.24 -8.20 6.85
C GLN A 13 21.13 -8.13 5.81
N LYS A 14 20.55 -9.27 5.46
CA LYS A 14 19.45 -9.37 4.51
C LYS A 14 18.24 -8.54 4.99
N GLU A 15 17.89 -8.66 6.26
CA GLU A 15 16.78 -7.92 6.84
C GLU A 15 17.02 -6.42 6.90
N ARG A 16 18.22 -6.01 7.27
CA ARG A 16 18.62 -4.60 7.27
C ARG A 16 18.51 -4.02 5.86
N PHE A 17 18.90 -4.80 4.85
CA PHE A 17 18.81 -4.39 3.46
C PHE A 17 17.35 -4.26 3.02
N GLU A 18 16.52 -5.26 3.29
CA GLU A 18 15.09 -5.23 2.98
C GLU A 18 14.37 -4.09 3.70
N LYS A 19 14.70 -3.84 4.96
CA LYS A 19 14.17 -2.74 5.74
C LYS A 19 14.55 -1.38 5.15
N ARG A 20 15.80 -1.22 4.72
CA ARG A 20 16.27 0.02 4.07
C ARG A 20 15.53 0.29 2.76
N ASP A 21 15.29 -0.75 1.95
CA ASP A 21 14.54 -0.61 0.71
C ASP A 21 13.09 -0.17 0.97
N LYS A 22 12.45 -0.74 1.97
CA LYS A 22 11.11 -0.34 2.37
C LYS A 22 11.06 1.07 2.94
N GLU A 23 12.03 1.47 3.72
CA GLU A 23 12.14 2.84 4.24
C GLU A 23 12.32 3.84 3.10
N LYS A 24 13.11 3.50 2.07
CA LYS A 24 13.27 4.35 0.88
C LYS A 24 11.96 4.48 0.10
N GLU A 25 11.23 3.39 -0.09
CA GLU A 25 9.92 3.41 -0.75
C GLU A 25 8.94 4.32 -0.02
N ILE A 26 8.86 4.19 1.30
CA ILE A 26 8.01 5.02 2.15
C ILE A 26 8.44 6.48 2.09
N GLN A 27 9.73 6.76 2.10
CA GLN A 27 10.27 8.12 2.02
C GLN A 27 9.95 8.76 0.67
N GLN A 28 10.13 8.03 -0.44
CA GLN A 28 9.76 8.50 -1.77
C GLN A 28 8.26 8.77 -1.87
N PHE A 29 7.47 7.91 -1.28
CA PHE A 29 6.02 8.07 -1.21
C PHE A 29 5.64 9.34 -0.45
N TYR A 30 6.29 9.58 0.68
CA TYR A 30 6.09 10.77 1.50
C TYR A 30 6.45 12.06 0.74
N GLU A 31 7.56 12.06 0.01
CA GLU A 31 7.96 13.20 -0.82
C GLU A 31 6.94 13.48 -1.91
N LYS A 32 6.43 12.44 -2.58
CA LYS A 32 5.39 12.58 -3.59
C LYS A 32 4.08 13.07 -2.99
N MET A 33 3.76 12.66 -1.76
CA MET A 33 2.60 13.14 -1.03
C MET A 33 2.66 14.65 -0.81
N LYS A 34 3.81 15.17 -0.40
CA LYS A 34 4.01 16.61 -0.22
C LYS A 34 3.79 17.39 -1.51
N MET A 35 4.24 16.84 -2.64
CA MET A 35 4.01 17.44 -3.95
C MET A 35 2.53 17.41 -4.33
N ALA A 36 1.84 16.31 -4.05
CA ALA A 36 0.43 16.14 -4.36
C ALA A 36 -0.49 17.05 -3.53
N GLU A 37 -0.12 17.38 -2.29
CA GLU A 37 -0.88 18.32 -1.44
C GLU A 37 -1.04 19.70 -2.07
N GLN A 38 -0.17 20.05 -3.01
CA GLN A 38 -0.26 21.32 -3.74
C GLN A 38 -1.37 21.31 -4.80
N TYR A 39 -1.88 20.13 -5.17
CA TYR A 39 -2.93 19.95 -6.17
C TYR A 39 -4.27 19.64 -5.50
N LYS A 40 -5.13 20.65 -5.37
CA LYS A 40 -6.51 20.46 -4.91
C LYS A 40 -7.40 20.14 -6.10
N LYS A 41 -8.17 19.03 -6.00
CA LYS A 41 -9.18 18.65 -7.00
C LYS A 41 -10.58 18.63 -6.38
N PRO A 42 -11.14 19.78 -5.99
CA PRO A 42 -12.43 19.82 -5.28
C PRO A 42 -13.61 19.31 -6.10
N GLN A 43 -13.56 19.41 -7.43
CA GLN A 43 -14.64 18.92 -8.31
C GLN A 43 -14.72 17.40 -8.32
N ALA A 44 -13.59 16.71 -8.25
CA ALA A 44 -13.52 15.25 -8.23
C ALA A 44 -14.20 14.66 -6.99
N GLU A 45 -13.93 15.26 -5.82
CA GLU A 45 -14.53 14.84 -4.56
C GLU A 45 -16.05 15.04 -4.56
N LYS A 46 -16.53 16.17 -5.09
CA LYS A 46 -17.96 16.48 -5.21
C LYS A 46 -18.68 15.47 -6.08
N LEU A 47 -18.09 15.06 -7.20
CA LEU A 47 -18.71 14.08 -8.11
C LEU A 47 -18.83 12.70 -7.45
N THR A 48 -17.84 12.27 -6.69
CA THR A 48 -17.87 10.99 -5.96
C THR A 48 -18.94 11.01 -4.88
N ILE A 49 -19.05 12.07 -4.10
CA ILE A 49 -20.06 12.25 -3.07
C ILE A 49 -21.46 12.26 -3.69
N GLN A 50 -21.65 12.97 -4.81
CA GLN A 50 -22.94 13.05 -5.48
C GLN A 50 -23.40 11.68 -5.98
N LYS A 51 -22.52 10.90 -6.59
CA LYS A 51 -22.84 9.53 -7.02
C LYS A 51 -23.23 8.62 -5.86
N HIS A 52 -22.55 8.75 -4.75
CA HIS A 52 -22.87 8.00 -3.53
C HIS A 52 -24.26 8.36 -2.99
N LEU A 53 -24.60 9.65 -2.99
CA LEU A 53 -25.92 10.14 -2.56
C LEU A 53 -27.03 9.66 -3.51
N ASP A 54 -26.75 9.53 -4.79
CA ASP A 54 -27.71 9.07 -5.80
C ASP A 54 -27.92 7.54 -5.77
N GLY A 55 -27.20 6.81 -4.90
CA GLY A 55 -27.37 5.36 -4.75
C GLY A 55 -26.80 4.52 -5.88
N GLU A 56 -25.97 5.09 -6.74
CA GLU A 56 -25.28 4.33 -7.80
C GLU A 56 -24.17 3.46 -7.21
N ASP A 57 -23.91 2.30 -7.84
CA ASP A 57 -22.73 1.48 -7.54
C ASP A 57 -21.47 2.28 -7.85
N ILE A 58 -20.71 2.59 -6.83
CA ILE A 58 -19.51 3.41 -6.97
C ILE A 58 -18.27 2.68 -6.47
N ALA A 59 -17.14 3.06 -7.02
CA ALA A 59 -15.83 2.76 -6.49
C ALA A 59 -15.07 4.07 -6.29
N PRO A 60 -14.09 4.14 -5.39
CA PRO A 60 -13.30 5.34 -5.21
C PRO A 60 -12.66 5.79 -6.53
N TYR A 61 -12.77 7.07 -6.83
CA TYR A 61 -12.20 7.66 -8.05
C TYR A 61 -12.76 7.09 -9.36
N SER A 62 -13.91 6.42 -9.32
CA SER A 62 -14.50 5.77 -10.50
C SER A 62 -14.91 6.75 -11.60
N TYR A 63 -15.06 8.05 -11.29
CA TYR A 63 -15.27 9.09 -12.28
C TYR A 63 -14.10 9.24 -13.28
N LEU A 64 -12.91 8.72 -12.93
CA LEU A 64 -11.73 8.68 -13.80
C LEU A 64 -11.65 7.40 -14.62
N ALA A 65 -12.56 6.45 -14.39
CA ALA A 65 -12.47 5.12 -15.00
C ALA A 65 -13.04 5.11 -16.42
N GLU A 66 -12.39 4.36 -17.30
CA GLU A 66 -12.89 3.92 -18.59
C GLU A 66 -13.02 2.39 -18.54
N ASP A 67 -14.24 1.88 -18.78
CA ASP A 67 -14.52 0.44 -18.73
C ASP A 67 -14.07 -0.23 -17.42
N GLY A 68 -14.26 0.47 -16.30
CA GLY A 68 -13.89 -0.05 -14.98
C GLY A 68 -12.39 0.00 -14.65
N VAL A 69 -11.59 0.67 -15.47
CA VAL A 69 -10.15 0.81 -15.27
C VAL A 69 -9.76 2.29 -15.18
N ILE A 70 -9.08 2.64 -14.10
CA ILE A 70 -8.51 3.97 -13.90
C ILE A 70 -7.04 3.90 -14.29
N THR A 71 -6.63 4.68 -15.30
CA THR A 71 -5.23 4.76 -15.71
C THR A 71 -4.69 6.13 -15.35
N TYR A 72 -3.62 6.15 -14.57
CA TYR A 72 -2.95 7.37 -14.17
C TYR A 72 -1.44 7.16 -14.17
N ASN A 73 -0.75 7.98 -14.94
CA ASN A 73 0.72 7.96 -15.02
C ASN A 73 1.31 6.57 -15.34
N GLY A 74 0.63 5.82 -16.20
CA GLY A 74 1.02 4.47 -16.60
C GLY A 74 0.62 3.37 -15.62
N VAL A 75 -0.09 3.71 -14.55
CA VAL A 75 -0.55 2.77 -13.52
C VAL A 75 -2.05 2.54 -13.68
N SER A 76 -2.47 1.28 -13.65
CA SER A 76 -3.87 0.89 -13.83
C SER A 76 -4.47 0.37 -12.54
N PHE A 77 -5.58 0.97 -12.12
CA PHE A 77 -6.40 0.51 -11.00
C PHE A 77 -7.70 -0.08 -11.54
N PHE A 78 -8.13 -1.18 -10.97
CA PHE A 78 -9.39 -1.82 -11.35
C PHE A 78 -10.48 -1.47 -10.34
N CYS A 79 -11.63 -1.01 -10.85
CA CYS A 79 -12.77 -0.69 -10.00
C CYS A 79 -13.49 -1.97 -9.59
N ASP A 80 -13.66 -2.16 -8.29
CA ASP A 80 -14.48 -3.22 -7.70
C ASP A 80 -15.74 -2.57 -7.11
N TYR A 81 -16.78 -2.48 -7.92
CA TYR A 81 -18.01 -1.77 -7.57
C TYR A 81 -18.79 -2.48 -6.46
N GLU A 82 -18.71 -3.80 -6.37
CA GLU A 82 -19.42 -4.56 -5.34
C GLU A 82 -18.89 -4.23 -3.94
N ASN A 83 -17.59 -4.01 -3.82
CA ASN A 83 -16.92 -3.76 -2.54
C ASN A 83 -16.57 -2.29 -2.31
N ASN A 84 -17.00 -1.40 -3.19
CA ASN A 84 -16.63 0.02 -3.15
C ASN A 84 -15.12 0.19 -2.99
N ALA A 85 -14.36 -0.41 -3.89
CA ALA A 85 -12.91 -0.47 -3.83
C ALA A 85 -12.26 -0.25 -5.19
N ILE A 86 -11.02 0.19 -5.17
CA ILE A 86 -10.12 0.12 -6.33
C ILE A 86 -8.93 -0.75 -5.96
N THR A 87 -8.45 -1.53 -6.93
CA THR A 87 -7.40 -2.53 -6.70
C THR A 87 -6.19 -2.26 -7.59
N LEU A 88 -5.01 -2.48 -7.04
CA LEU A 88 -3.74 -2.38 -7.76
C LEU A 88 -2.94 -3.65 -7.53
N GLY A 89 -2.71 -4.38 -8.62
CA GLY A 89 -1.95 -5.64 -8.60
C GLY A 89 -2.81 -6.87 -8.32
N ASP A 90 -2.15 -7.97 -8.03
CA ASP A 90 -2.79 -9.26 -7.78
C ASP A 90 -3.46 -9.32 -6.41
N MET A 91 -4.75 -9.64 -6.40
CA MET A 91 -5.57 -9.73 -5.18
C MET A 91 -5.80 -11.16 -4.71
N SER A 92 -5.20 -12.16 -5.36
CA SER A 92 -5.44 -13.57 -5.05
C SER A 92 -4.86 -14.03 -3.71
N ASP A 93 -3.78 -13.41 -3.25
CA ASP A 93 -3.18 -13.68 -1.95
C ASP A 93 -3.45 -12.51 -1.00
N GLU A 94 -4.46 -12.66 -0.14
CA GLU A 94 -4.86 -11.62 0.81
C GLU A 94 -3.73 -11.21 1.76
N LYS A 95 -2.81 -12.11 2.08
CA LYS A 95 -1.67 -11.82 2.95
C LYS A 95 -0.70 -10.82 2.32
N ASN A 96 -0.71 -10.71 1.01
CA ASN A 96 0.14 -9.79 0.26
C ASN A 96 -0.59 -8.52 -0.19
N VAL A 97 -1.80 -8.29 0.31
CA VAL A 97 -2.63 -7.12 -0.03
C VAL A 97 -2.76 -6.20 1.17
N ILE A 98 -2.49 -4.92 0.94
CA ILE A 98 -2.70 -3.86 1.92
C ILE A 98 -4.02 -3.18 1.60
N THR A 99 -4.91 -3.06 2.59
CA THR A 99 -6.19 -2.36 2.46
C THR A 99 -6.13 -1.01 3.17
N VAL A 100 -6.46 0.05 2.43
CA VAL A 100 -6.49 1.42 2.94
C VAL A 100 -7.92 1.92 2.90
N GLN A 101 -8.45 2.34 4.05
CA GLN A 101 -9.76 3.00 4.11
C GLN A 101 -9.62 4.45 3.65
N LEU A 102 -10.41 4.82 2.65
CA LEU A 102 -10.42 6.16 2.09
C LEU A 102 -11.46 7.05 2.78
N GLU A 103 -11.32 8.36 2.63
CA GLU A 103 -12.14 9.36 3.32
C GLU A 103 -13.64 9.21 3.03
N ASN A 104 -14.00 8.89 1.79
CA ASN A 104 -15.39 8.85 1.33
C ASN A 104 -16.07 7.48 1.50
N GLY A 105 -15.52 6.60 2.32
CA GLY A 105 -16.13 5.32 2.68
C GLY A 105 -15.69 4.13 1.82
N GLY A 106 -15.00 4.37 0.71
CA GLY A 106 -14.41 3.30 -0.10
C GLY A 106 -13.04 2.87 0.39
N CYS A 107 -12.45 1.89 -0.28
CA CYS A 107 -11.09 1.45 0.05
C CYS A 107 -10.22 1.28 -1.19
N LEU A 108 -8.91 1.36 -0.95
CA LEU A 108 -7.87 1.00 -1.91
C LEU A 108 -7.24 -0.30 -1.44
N LYS A 109 -7.15 -1.27 -2.34
CA LYS A 109 -6.43 -2.52 -2.09
C LYS A 109 -5.22 -2.56 -3.02
N VAL A 110 -4.04 -2.67 -2.44
CA VAL A 110 -2.79 -2.68 -3.20
C VAL A 110 -1.96 -3.90 -2.82
N ASN A 111 -1.49 -4.61 -3.84
CA ASN A 111 -0.51 -5.67 -3.64
C ASN A 111 0.83 -5.04 -3.19
N ARG A 112 1.50 -5.64 -2.19
CA ARG A 112 2.77 -5.13 -1.67
C ARG A 112 3.86 -5.00 -2.73
N ASP A 113 3.80 -5.83 -3.75
CA ASP A 113 4.76 -5.78 -4.87
C ASP A 113 4.52 -4.58 -5.80
N ASN A 114 3.38 -3.89 -5.66
CA ASN A 114 2.98 -2.75 -6.47
C ASN A 114 3.03 -1.40 -5.74
N ILE A 115 3.72 -1.31 -4.60
CA ILE A 115 3.86 -0.05 -3.85
C ILE A 115 4.59 1.00 -4.70
N GLU A 116 5.59 0.61 -5.47
CA GLU A 116 6.29 1.52 -6.36
C GLU A 116 5.36 2.10 -7.44
N ASP A 117 4.50 1.27 -8.02
CA ASP A 117 3.49 1.72 -8.98
C ASP A 117 2.51 2.69 -8.31
N LEU A 118 2.04 2.37 -7.10
CA LEU A 118 1.18 3.27 -6.34
C LEU A 118 1.85 4.64 -6.14
N SER A 119 3.14 4.66 -5.87
CA SER A 119 3.87 5.92 -5.69
C SER A 119 3.90 6.77 -6.98
N LYS A 120 3.91 6.14 -8.14
CA LYS A 120 3.83 6.86 -9.43
C LYS A 120 2.47 7.50 -9.66
N ALA A 121 1.41 6.92 -9.12
CA ALA A 121 0.03 7.39 -9.28
C ALA A 121 -0.49 8.18 -8.07
N ILE A 122 0.37 8.52 -7.12
CA ILE A 122 -0.06 9.14 -5.86
C ILE A 122 -0.77 10.49 -6.05
N ALA A 123 -0.39 11.25 -7.06
CA ALA A 123 -1.00 12.55 -7.35
C ALA A 123 -2.48 12.46 -7.79
N MET A 124 -2.97 11.27 -8.12
CA MET A 124 -4.37 11.03 -8.42
C MET A 124 -5.27 11.20 -7.19
N PHE A 125 -4.75 10.89 -6.01
CA PHE A 125 -5.50 10.86 -4.76
C PHE A 125 -5.60 12.24 -4.11
N SER A 126 -6.69 12.43 -3.33
CA SER A 126 -6.84 13.64 -2.51
C SER A 126 -5.76 13.69 -1.41
N PRO A 127 -5.44 14.89 -0.86
CA PRO A 127 -4.47 15.00 0.23
C PRO A 127 -4.81 14.14 1.45
N GLU A 128 -6.09 14.04 1.82
CA GLU A 128 -6.51 13.19 2.95
C GLU A 128 -6.32 11.71 2.64
N ASP A 129 -6.66 11.26 1.44
CA ASP A 129 -6.48 9.88 1.02
C ASP A 129 -4.99 9.53 0.94
N ILE A 130 -4.15 10.43 0.45
CA ILE A 130 -2.68 10.25 0.45
C ILE A 130 -2.17 10.03 1.87
N ARG A 131 -2.65 10.81 2.84
CA ARG A 131 -2.28 10.67 4.25
C ARG A 131 -2.68 9.30 4.78
N ARG A 132 -3.90 8.84 4.51
CA ARG A 132 -4.40 7.52 4.91
C ARG A 132 -3.59 6.39 4.29
N ILE A 133 -3.23 6.52 3.02
CA ILE A 133 -2.37 5.56 2.31
C ILE A 133 -1.00 5.49 3.00
N LEU A 134 -0.38 6.63 3.28
CA LEU A 134 0.93 6.67 3.93
C LEU A 134 0.91 6.02 5.31
N VAL A 135 -0.09 6.32 6.12
CA VAL A 135 -0.24 5.72 7.45
C VAL A 135 -0.39 4.21 7.36
N ALA A 136 -1.22 3.73 6.43
CA ALA A 136 -1.43 2.29 6.22
C ALA A 136 -0.14 1.58 5.80
N LEU A 137 0.65 2.18 4.91
CA LEU A 137 1.93 1.61 4.48
C LEU A 137 2.95 1.57 5.61
N GLN A 138 3.01 2.61 6.43
CA GLN A 138 3.89 2.65 7.60
C GLN A 138 3.52 1.57 8.62
N GLN A 139 2.22 1.40 8.90
CA GLN A 139 1.73 0.37 9.80
C GLN A 139 2.03 -1.03 9.27
N ASP A 140 1.83 -1.25 7.98
CA ASP A 140 2.13 -2.54 7.34
C ASP A 140 3.62 -2.88 7.42
N ALA A 141 4.50 -1.94 7.14
CA ALA A 141 5.94 -2.12 7.25
C ALA A 141 6.36 -2.47 8.68
N LYS A 142 5.74 -1.84 9.66
CA LYS A 142 5.99 -2.08 11.08
C LYS A 142 5.55 -3.49 11.51
N VAL A 143 4.37 -3.91 11.10
CA VAL A 143 3.84 -5.26 11.38
C VAL A 143 4.72 -6.33 10.75
N ARG A 144 5.15 -6.13 9.51
CA ARG A 144 6.04 -7.08 8.82
C ARG A 144 7.40 -7.20 9.51
N GLN A 145 7.94 -6.08 10.00
CA GLN A 145 9.19 -6.09 10.77
C GLN A 145 9.02 -6.93 12.05
N MET A 146 7.93 -6.76 12.77
CA MET A 146 7.64 -7.54 13.98
C MET A 146 7.50 -9.02 13.69
N GLN A 147 6.85 -9.38 12.59
CA GLN A 147 6.71 -10.77 12.16
C GLN A 147 8.06 -11.41 11.82
N GLN A 148 8.94 -10.68 11.15
CA GLN A 148 10.29 -11.12 10.84
C GLN A 148 11.10 -11.37 12.12
N GLU A 149 11.00 -10.48 13.10
CA GLU A 149 11.68 -10.63 14.40
C GLU A 149 11.19 -11.88 15.15
N ILE A 150 9.90 -12.15 15.16
CA ILE A 150 9.31 -13.34 15.76
C ILE A 150 9.81 -14.61 15.08
N GLU A 151 9.84 -14.63 13.76
CA GLU A 151 10.34 -15.76 12.98
C GLU A 151 11.82 -16.04 13.27
N GLN A 152 12.63 -15.00 13.37
CA GLN A 152 14.03 -15.12 13.75
C GLN A 152 14.22 -15.69 15.13
N ASP A 153 13.45 -15.22 16.11
CA ASP A 153 13.50 -15.75 17.47
C ASP A 153 13.15 -17.23 17.51
N LYS A 154 12.15 -17.66 16.74
CA LYS A 154 11.79 -19.09 16.61
C LYS A 154 12.95 -19.90 16.03
N ILE A 155 13.61 -19.40 15.00
CA ILE A 155 14.76 -20.09 14.39
C ILE A 155 15.91 -20.16 15.36
N LYS A 156 16.21 -19.08 16.11
CA LYS A 156 17.22 -19.07 17.16
C LYS A 156 16.95 -20.13 18.21
N GLN A 157 15.73 -20.26 18.67
CA GLN A 157 15.33 -21.29 19.62
C GLN A 157 15.52 -22.69 19.07
N LEU A 158 15.12 -22.96 17.83
CA LEU A 158 15.32 -24.24 17.16
C LEU A 158 16.79 -24.60 17.01
N LEU A 159 17.64 -23.64 16.69
CA LEU A 159 19.08 -23.85 16.57
C LEU A 159 19.75 -24.05 17.94
N ALA A 160 19.25 -23.39 18.98
CA ALA A 160 19.77 -23.56 20.34
C ALA A 160 19.46 -24.92 20.97
N GLU A 161 18.39 -25.59 20.51
CA GLU A 161 17.99 -26.94 20.98
C GLU A 161 18.80 -28.07 20.34
N ARG A 162 19.68 -27.77 19.40
CA ARG A 162 20.61 -28.73 18.80
C ARG A 162 21.93 -28.76 19.58
#